data_8853520a49de793af088cb98e6b4d0e7
#
_entry.id   8853520a49de793af088cb98e6b4d0e7
#
_cell.length_a   1.000
_cell.length_b   1.000
_cell.length_c   1.000
_cell.angle_alpha   90.00
_cell.angle_beta   90.00
_cell.angle_gamma   90.00
#
_symmetry.space_group_name_H-M   'P 1'
#
loop_
_entity.id
_entity.type
_entity.pdbx_description
1 polymer ?
#
loop_
_entity_poly.entity_id
_entity_poly.type
_entity_poly.pdbx_seq_one_letter_code
_entity_poly.pdbx_strand_id
1 'polypeptide(L)'
;NEHVIIKGSEQITNWERYEDSVWKCTIPNDFFKGYNPFAIPLTGDWIVAPYDTPVHLGDLYLNGKSFYEAFSLEEVLHPAIREISPYQTWGRREERILEPEQTLFQWFAVVSDEETVIYANFHNYDPNHEFVEISVRRSCFYPEKTGLNYITVRGFEMAQAACPWAPPTANQPGLIGCNWAKGWVIENCDIHDAKCVGISLGKEGSTGDNYYTKWNIKSGYHYQMESVFLASHIGWGKERIGSHIIRNNYIHDCGQAGIVGHMGCIFSDIYHNEICRIGTKHEFYGHEMAGIKLHAAIDVQIHENYIHHCTLGTWLDWQAQGTHVSRNIYDHNNRDFMIEVTHGPCLVDNNIFTSPYTFDNAAQGTAFV
;
A
#
# COMPACT_ATOMS: atom_id res chain seq x y z
N ASN A 1 0.79 -20.55 -22.14
CA ASN A 1 0.89 -20.07 -20.76
C ASN A 1 -0.51 -19.72 -20.31
N GLU A 2 -0.97 -20.28 -19.20
CA GLU A 2 -2.22 -19.86 -18.58
C GLU A 2 -2.00 -18.54 -17.84
N HIS A 3 -2.96 -17.61 -17.96
CA HIS A 3 -3.00 -16.41 -17.15
C HIS A 3 -3.73 -16.76 -15.86
N VAL A 4 -3.05 -16.67 -14.72
CA VAL A 4 -3.60 -17.03 -13.42
C VAL A 4 -3.70 -15.79 -12.55
N ILE A 5 -4.92 -15.52 -12.08
CA ILE A 5 -5.24 -14.39 -11.22
C ILE A 5 -5.52 -14.89 -9.80
N ILE A 6 -4.87 -14.29 -8.81
CA ILE A 6 -5.15 -14.51 -7.38
C ILE A 6 -5.70 -13.22 -6.81
N LYS A 7 -6.96 -13.24 -6.37
CA LYS A 7 -7.65 -12.05 -5.87
C LYS A 7 -7.92 -12.08 -4.37
N GLY A 8 -7.80 -10.91 -3.75
CA GLY A 8 -8.29 -10.64 -2.40
C GLY A 8 -9.79 -10.39 -2.33
N SER A 9 -10.45 -10.29 -3.48
CA SER A 9 -11.89 -10.04 -3.64
C SER A 9 -12.69 -11.31 -3.92
N GLU A 10 -14.01 -11.17 -3.85
CA GLU A 10 -15.01 -12.15 -4.32
C GLU A 10 -16.07 -11.43 -5.14
N GLN A 11 -16.58 -12.11 -6.15
CA GLN A 11 -17.71 -11.62 -6.94
C GLN A 11 -18.99 -11.60 -6.10
N ILE A 12 -19.71 -10.50 -6.17
CA ILE A 12 -21.00 -10.31 -5.51
C ILE A 12 -22.10 -10.14 -6.57
N THR A 13 -23.18 -10.87 -6.37
CA THR A 13 -24.40 -10.83 -7.18
C THR A 13 -25.61 -10.53 -6.29
N ASN A 14 -26.81 -10.46 -6.87
CA ASN A 14 -28.07 -10.19 -6.16
C ASN A 14 -28.13 -8.77 -5.57
N TRP A 15 -27.70 -7.80 -6.35
CA TRP A 15 -27.89 -6.39 -6.04
C TRP A 15 -29.36 -6.02 -6.18
N GLU A 16 -29.89 -5.33 -5.19
CA GLU A 16 -31.23 -4.78 -5.18
C GLU A 16 -31.21 -3.29 -5.44
N ARG A 17 -32.09 -2.82 -6.31
CA ARG A 17 -32.18 -1.38 -6.55
C ARG A 17 -32.68 -0.67 -5.30
N TYR A 18 -31.94 0.35 -4.85
CA TYR A 18 -32.30 1.12 -3.66
C TYR A 18 -33.03 2.41 -4.05
N GLU A 19 -32.34 3.32 -4.72
CA GLU A 19 -32.87 4.60 -5.18
C GLU A 19 -32.06 5.09 -6.38
N ASP A 20 -32.71 5.56 -7.44
CA ASP A 20 -32.11 6.04 -8.69
C ASP A 20 -31.03 5.09 -9.24
N SER A 21 -29.78 5.52 -9.23
CA SER A 21 -28.60 4.76 -9.68
C SER A 21 -27.90 3.99 -8.56
N VAL A 22 -28.41 4.09 -7.33
CA VAL A 22 -27.86 3.42 -6.17
C VAL A 22 -28.49 2.06 -5.97
N TRP A 23 -27.65 1.08 -5.77
CA TRP A 23 -28.02 -0.31 -5.47
C TRP A 23 -27.47 -0.70 -4.11
N LYS A 24 -28.10 -1.69 -3.48
CA LYS A 24 -27.63 -2.26 -2.21
C LYS A 24 -27.44 -3.77 -2.33
N CYS A 25 -26.51 -4.28 -1.56
CA CYS A 25 -26.32 -5.70 -1.36
C CYS A 25 -26.16 -6.01 0.13
N THR A 26 -26.87 -7.00 0.65
CA THR A 26 -26.77 -7.46 2.03
C THR A 26 -25.98 -8.76 2.07
N ILE A 27 -24.91 -8.78 2.87
CA ILE A 27 -23.94 -9.87 2.96
C ILE A 27 -23.86 -10.34 4.42
N PRO A 28 -24.16 -11.61 4.72
CA PRO A 28 -23.95 -12.17 6.06
C PRO A 28 -22.46 -12.07 6.47
N ASN A 29 -22.17 -11.67 7.69
CA ASN A 29 -20.77 -11.49 8.14
C ASN A 29 -19.93 -12.78 8.13
N ASP A 30 -20.55 -13.95 8.18
CA ASP A 30 -19.88 -15.26 8.01
C ASP A 30 -19.21 -15.41 6.64
N PHE A 31 -19.67 -14.68 5.62
CA PHE A 31 -19.04 -14.63 4.29
C PHE A 31 -17.57 -14.20 4.37
N PHE A 32 -17.26 -13.29 5.25
CA PHE A 32 -15.90 -12.75 5.43
C PHE A 32 -14.97 -13.66 6.24
N LYS A 33 -15.46 -14.79 6.76
CA LYS A 33 -14.65 -15.78 7.50
C LYS A 33 -13.80 -15.19 8.62
N GLY A 34 -14.35 -14.20 9.34
CA GLY A 34 -13.69 -13.52 10.46
C GLY A 34 -12.79 -12.33 10.07
N TYR A 35 -12.69 -12.01 8.79
CA TYR A 35 -12.01 -10.80 8.33
C TYR A 35 -12.95 -9.94 7.46
N ASN A 36 -13.76 -9.11 8.12
CA ASN A 36 -14.64 -8.19 7.42
C ASN A 36 -13.96 -6.83 7.22
N PRO A 37 -13.40 -6.54 6.05
CA PRO A 37 -12.66 -5.29 5.82
C PRO A 37 -13.55 -4.04 5.86
N PHE A 38 -14.87 -4.17 5.67
CA PHE A 38 -15.83 -3.07 5.78
C PHE A 38 -16.09 -2.64 7.23
N ALA A 39 -15.74 -3.48 8.20
CA ALA A 39 -15.81 -3.18 9.63
C ALA A 39 -14.48 -2.69 10.22
N ILE A 40 -13.37 -2.77 9.46
CA ILE A 40 -12.03 -2.46 9.96
C ILE A 40 -11.61 -1.07 9.47
N PRO A 41 -11.54 -0.06 10.36
CA PRO A 41 -11.08 1.26 9.98
C PRO A 41 -9.59 1.22 9.63
N LEU A 42 -9.21 1.98 8.60
CA LEU A 42 -7.83 2.18 8.19
C LEU A 42 -7.18 3.16 9.16
N THR A 43 -6.41 2.65 10.11
CA THR A 43 -5.72 3.41 11.15
C THR A 43 -4.30 2.93 11.34
N GLY A 44 -3.45 3.77 11.93
CA GLY A 44 -2.08 3.38 12.27
C GLY A 44 -1.17 4.58 12.50
N ASP A 45 0.05 4.30 12.92
CA ASP A 45 1.04 5.33 13.20
C ASP A 45 1.39 6.06 11.89
N TRP A 46 1.52 7.40 11.98
CA TRP A 46 1.76 8.33 10.87
C TRP A 46 0.65 8.47 9.81
N ILE A 47 -0.51 7.90 9.99
CA ILE A 47 -1.68 8.35 9.23
C ILE A 47 -2.01 9.78 9.67
N VAL A 48 -2.16 10.67 8.70
CA VAL A 48 -2.55 12.08 8.92
C VAL A 48 -4.05 12.24 8.78
N ALA A 49 -4.62 11.52 7.84
CA ALA A 49 -6.05 11.41 7.57
C ALA A 49 -6.35 9.95 7.21
N PRO A 50 -7.47 9.44 7.54
CA PRO A 50 -8.73 10.05 7.99
C PRO A 50 -9.04 9.85 9.50
N TYR A 51 -8.28 10.42 10.39
CA TYR A 51 -8.53 10.22 11.83
C TYR A 51 -9.92 10.66 12.29
N ASP A 52 -10.45 11.75 11.70
CA ASP A 52 -11.77 12.28 12.07
C ASP A 52 -12.92 11.54 11.34
N THR A 53 -12.64 11.02 10.15
CA THR A 53 -13.58 10.31 9.30
C THR A 53 -12.86 9.10 8.67
N PRO A 54 -12.69 8.00 9.41
CA PRO A 54 -11.90 6.87 8.92
C PRO A 54 -12.56 6.20 7.72
N VAL A 55 -11.77 6.02 6.64
CA VAL A 55 -12.09 5.04 5.62
C VAL A 55 -11.80 3.64 6.15
N HIS A 56 -12.43 2.63 5.54
CA HIS A 56 -12.26 1.24 5.93
C HIS A 56 -11.30 0.50 4.98
N LEU A 57 -10.91 -0.70 5.37
CA LEU A 57 -10.06 -1.55 4.52
C LEU A 57 -10.82 -2.14 3.34
N GLY A 58 -12.16 -2.14 3.39
CA GLY A 58 -13.03 -2.60 2.32
C GLY A 58 -12.84 -1.79 1.03
N ASP A 59 -13.11 -2.44 -0.09
CA ASP A 59 -13.21 -1.79 -1.39
C ASP A 59 -14.20 -2.54 -2.28
N LEU A 60 -14.77 -1.83 -3.27
CA LEU A 60 -15.72 -2.33 -4.25
C LEU A 60 -15.20 -2.06 -5.65
N TYR A 61 -15.38 -3.02 -6.55
CA TYR A 61 -14.86 -2.94 -7.92
C TYR A 61 -15.98 -3.24 -8.92
N LEU A 62 -16.06 -2.43 -9.96
CA LEU A 62 -16.89 -2.67 -11.14
C LEU A 62 -16.00 -2.92 -12.35
N ASN A 63 -16.05 -4.11 -12.92
CA ASN A 63 -15.24 -4.50 -14.08
C ASN A 63 -13.72 -4.22 -13.85
N GLY A 64 -13.25 -4.48 -12.63
CA GLY A 64 -11.87 -4.25 -12.21
C GLY A 64 -11.54 -2.82 -11.76
N LYS A 65 -12.45 -1.84 -11.89
CA LYS A 65 -12.24 -0.46 -11.44
C LYS A 65 -12.78 -0.26 -10.03
N SER A 66 -11.93 0.25 -9.14
CA SER A 66 -12.25 0.49 -7.73
C SER A 66 -13.13 1.73 -7.56
N PHE A 67 -14.08 1.66 -6.64
CA PHE A 67 -14.93 2.77 -6.20
C PHE A 67 -14.25 3.57 -5.08
N TYR A 68 -14.82 4.72 -4.76
CA TYR A 68 -14.43 5.53 -3.61
C TYR A 68 -15.37 5.28 -2.43
N GLU A 69 -14.83 5.19 -1.22
CA GLU A 69 -15.65 5.17 -0.01
C GLU A 69 -16.26 6.54 0.25
N ALA A 70 -17.57 6.57 0.46
CA ALA A 70 -18.31 7.73 0.92
C ALA A 70 -18.49 7.68 2.44
N PHE A 71 -18.65 8.85 3.08
CA PHE A 71 -18.83 8.94 4.53
C PHE A 71 -20.30 8.88 4.95
N SER A 72 -21.21 8.90 3.99
CA SER A 72 -22.65 8.81 4.22
C SER A 72 -23.38 8.24 3.01
N LEU A 73 -24.58 7.73 3.22
CA LEU A 73 -25.47 7.31 2.14
C LEU A 73 -25.87 8.49 1.24
N GLU A 74 -25.99 9.68 1.80
CA GLU A 74 -26.31 10.91 1.06
C GLU A 74 -25.25 11.26 0.01
N GLU A 75 -23.96 11.04 0.34
CA GLU A 75 -22.89 11.23 -0.65
C GLU A 75 -22.97 10.21 -1.79
N VAL A 76 -23.36 8.96 -1.50
CA VAL A 76 -23.55 7.92 -2.53
C VAL A 76 -24.73 8.27 -3.45
N LEU A 77 -25.81 8.83 -2.88
CA LEU A 77 -26.97 9.28 -3.67
C LEU A 77 -26.64 10.48 -4.55
N HIS A 78 -25.81 11.39 -4.08
CA HIS A 78 -25.46 12.66 -4.74
C HIS A 78 -23.95 12.84 -4.90
N PRO A 79 -23.24 11.95 -5.63
CA PRO A 79 -21.79 12.02 -5.75
C PRO A 79 -21.37 13.26 -6.56
N ALA A 80 -20.24 13.84 -6.16
CA ALA A 80 -19.66 14.97 -6.85
C ALA A 80 -18.24 14.65 -7.34
N ILE A 81 -17.88 15.17 -8.54
CA ILE A 81 -16.53 15.02 -9.07
C ILE A 81 -15.53 15.72 -8.13
N ARG A 82 -14.45 15.05 -7.82
CA ARG A 82 -13.30 15.59 -7.11
C ARG A 82 -12.09 15.63 -8.04
N GLU A 83 -11.62 16.83 -8.37
CA GLU A 83 -10.44 17.01 -9.22
C GLU A 83 -9.14 17.07 -8.42
N ILE A 84 -9.24 17.42 -7.14
CA ILE A 84 -8.11 17.71 -6.26
C ILE A 84 -8.21 16.86 -5.02
N SER A 85 -7.06 16.39 -4.55
CA SER A 85 -6.95 15.66 -3.28
C SER A 85 -7.52 16.51 -2.12
N PRO A 86 -8.36 15.92 -1.26
CA PRO A 86 -8.81 16.60 -0.05
C PRO A 86 -7.69 16.76 1.00
N TYR A 87 -6.55 16.13 0.79
CA TYR A 87 -5.43 16.12 1.73
C TYR A 87 -4.24 16.91 1.19
N GLN A 88 -3.60 17.65 2.08
CA GLN A 88 -2.30 18.28 1.78
C GLN A 88 -1.20 17.24 1.98
N THR A 89 -0.54 16.90 0.89
CA THR A 89 0.57 15.96 0.90
C THR A 89 1.90 16.63 1.31
N TRP A 90 3.00 15.88 1.30
CA TRP A 90 4.33 16.40 1.55
C TRP A 90 4.64 17.67 0.76
N GLY A 91 5.09 18.71 1.44
CA GLY A 91 5.40 19.99 0.82
C GLY A 91 4.21 20.93 0.65
N ARG A 92 3.06 20.61 1.23
CA ARG A 92 1.83 21.44 1.20
C ARG A 92 1.37 21.75 -0.22
N ARG A 93 1.43 20.76 -1.10
CA ARG A 93 1.01 20.91 -2.48
C ARG A 93 -0.36 20.34 -2.70
N GLU A 94 -1.01 20.96 -3.64
CA GLU A 94 -2.23 20.45 -4.22
C GLU A 94 -1.87 19.31 -5.18
N GLU A 95 -2.46 18.16 -4.97
CA GLU A 95 -2.35 17.02 -5.91
C GLU A 95 -3.66 16.84 -6.63
N ARG A 96 -3.56 16.60 -7.94
CA ARG A 96 -4.71 16.30 -8.77
C ARG A 96 -5.01 14.81 -8.73
N ILE A 97 -6.31 14.48 -8.67
CA ILE A 97 -6.78 13.12 -8.85
C ILE A 97 -6.62 12.76 -10.34
N LEU A 98 -5.99 11.62 -10.62
CA LEU A 98 -5.68 11.22 -12.01
C LEU A 98 -6.93 10.90 -12.82
N GLU A 99 -7.92 10.30 -12.22
CA GLU A 99 -9.19 9.91 -12.86
C GLU A 99 -10.36 10.55 -12.09
N PRO A 100 -10.62 11.87 -12.24
CA PRO A 100 -11.62 12.58 -11.44
C PRO A 100 -13.04 12.04 -11.66
N GLU A 101 -13.39 11.59 -12.88
CA GLU A 101 -14.70 10.99 -13.16
C GLU A 101 -14.95 9.71 -12.35
N GLN A 102 -13.89 8.98 -11.98
CA GLN A 102 -14.02 7.78 -11.16
C GLN A 102 -14.50 8.11 -9.73
N THR A 103 -14.32 9.33 -9.24
CA THR A 103 -14.80 9.78 -7.93
C THR A 103 -16.32 9.83 -7.81
N LEU A 104 -17.04 9.76 -8.93
CA LEU A 104 -18.50 9.64 -8.95
C LEU A 104 -18.95 8.23 -8.54
N PHE A 105 -18.12 7.23 -8.73
CA PHE A 105 -18.42 5.85 -8.34
C PHE A 105 -18.11 5.69 -6.85
N GLN A 106 -19.14 5.69 -6.03
CA GLN A 106 -19.00 5.70 -4.58
C GLN A 106 -19.77 4.55 -3.95
N TRP A 107 -19.25 4.06 -2.83
CA TRP A 107 -19.91 3.10 -1.97
C TRP A 107 -19.91 3.56 -0.51
N PHE A 108 -20.90 3.07 0.24
CA PHE A 108 -21.01 3.23 1.69
C PHE A 108 -21.50 1.94 2.31
N ALA A 109 -20.96 1.53 3.45
CA ALA A 109 -21.37 0.31 4.12
C ALA A 109 -21.92 0.56 5.53
N VAL A 110 -22.94 -0.19 5.89
CA VAL A 110 -23.47 -0.28 7.26
C VAL A 110 -23.20 -1.68 7.76
N VAL A 111 -22.40 -1.80 8.81
CA VAL A 111 -22.03 -3.09 9.39
C VAL A 111 -22.74 -3.28 10.73
N SER A 112 -23.44 -4.38 10.89
CA SER A 112 -24.03 -4.86 12.14
C SER A 112 -23.28 -6.09 12.66
N ASP A 113 -23.75 -6.68 13.75
CA ASP A 113 -23.18 -7.94 14.26
C ASP A 113 -23.44 -9.13 13.32
N GLU A 114 -24.50 -9.09 12.52
CA GLU A 114 -24.92 -10.22 11.69
C GLU A 114 -24.62 -10.03 10.21
N GLU A 115 -24.69 -8.81 9.70
CA GLU A 115 -24.61 -8.51 8.28
C GLU A 115 -23.91 -7.20 7.97
N THR A 116 -23.40 -7.12 6.74
CA THR A 116 -22.87 -5.93 6.10
C THR A 116 -23.76 -5.54 4.94
N VAL A 117 -24.31 -4.33 4.95
CA VAL A 117 -25.11 -3.77 3.85
C VAL A 117 -24.25 -2.75 3.11
N ILE A 118 -23.97 -3.01 1.84
CA ILE A 118 -23.21 -2.12 0.98
C ILE A 118 -24.17 -1.39 0.05
N TYR A 119 -24.12 -0.07 0.02
CA TYR A 119 -24.78 0.81 -0.93
C TYR A 119 -23.75 1.30 -1.93
N ALA A 120 -24.03 1.27 -3.23
CA ALA A 120 -23.11 1.74 -4.25
C ALA A 120 -23.83 2.41 -5.42
N ASN A 121 -23.25 3.50 -5.93
CA ASN A 121 -23.77 4.20 -7.09
C ASN A 121 -23.11 3.67 -8.36
N PHE A 122 -23.87 2.90 -9.12
CA PHE A 122 -23.41 2.29 -10.37
C PHE A 122 -23.73 3.13 -11.61
N HIS A 123 -24.32 4.31 -11.44
CA HIS A 123 -24.76 5.18 -12.54
C HIS A 123 -25.63 4.44 -13.56
N ASN A 124 -25.13 4.28 -14.77
CA ASN A 124 -25.86 3.65 -15.87
C ASN A 124 -25.67 2.13 -15.96
N TYR A 125 -24.90 1.54 -15.04
CA TYR A 125 -24.65 0.10 -15.02
C TYR A 125 -25.69 -0.63 -14.17
N ASP A 126 -26.08 -1.83 -14.63
CA ASP A 126 -26.83 -2.78 -13.81
C ASP A 126 -25.85 -3.79 -13.21
N PRO A 127 -25.57 -3.72 -11.90
CA PRO A 127 -24.53 -4.54 -11.26
C PRO A 127 -24.81 -6.06 -11.35
N ASN A 128 -26.05 -6.47 -11.63
CA ASN A 128 -26.37 -7.88 -11.84
C ASN A 128 -25.99 -8.39 -13.24
N HIS A 129 -25.67 -7.50 -14.17
CA HIS A 129 -25.19 -7.83 -15.50
C HIS A 129 -23.70 -7.51 -15.71
N GLU A 130 -23.04 -6.99 -14.68
CA GLU A 130 -21.64 -6.60 -14.68
C GLU A 130 -20.81 -7.48 -13.74
N PHE A 131 -19.50 -7.40 -13.84
CA PHE A 131 -18.58 -8.08 -12.93
C PHE A 131 -18.28 -7.19 -11.72
N VAL A 132 -19.01 -7.42 -10.63
CA VAL A 132 -18.87 -6.64 -9.39
C VAL A 132 -18.20 -7.50 -8.33
N GLU A 133 -17.15 -6.96 -7.72
CA GLU A 133 -16.36 -7.63 -6.68
C GLU A 133 -16.22 -6.75 -5.44
N ILE A 134 -16.04 -7.38 -4.30
CA ILE A 134 -15.66 -6.70 -3.05
C ILE A 134 -14.42 -7.36 -2.46
N SER A 135 -13.53 -6.57 -1.84
CA SER A 135 -12.39 -7.12 -1.14
C SER A 135 -12.82 -7.86 0.13
N VAL A 136 -12.27 -9.05 0.36
CA VAL A 136 -12.64 -9.93 1.48
C VAL A 136 -11.43 -10.57 2.17
N ARG A 137 -10.22 -10.41 1.63
CA ARG A 137 -8.98 -11.01 2.17
C ARG A 137 -7.93 -9.94 2.42
N ARG A 138 -7.18 -10.16 3.49
CA ARG A 138 -6.07 -9.27 3.87
C ARG A 138 -4.92 -9.30 2.87
N SER A 139 -4.65 -10.45 2.26
CA SER A 139 -3.52 -10.67 1.35
C SER A 139 -3.86 -11.74 0.34
N CYS A 140 -3.22 -11.72 -0.82
CA CYS A 140 -3.29 -12.78 -1.81
C CYS A 140 -2.27 -13.89 -1.53
N PHE A 141 -1.05 -13.50 -1.10
CA PHE A 141 0.02 -14.46 -0.81
C PHE A 141 0.88 -13.97 0.36
N TYR A 142 0.62 -14.49 1.55
CA TYR A 142 1.35 -14.11 2.76
C TYR A 142 1.48 -15.31 3.71
N PRO A 143 2.71 -15.75 4.04
CA PRO A 143 2.91 -16.87 4.94
C PRO A 143 2.59 -16.48 6.39
N GLU A 144 1.90 -17.34 7.11
CA GLU A 144 1.59 -17.13 8.54
C GLU A 144 2.82 -17.27 9.44
N LYS A 145 3.80 -18.08 9.00
CA LYS A 145 5.02 -18.35 9.76
C LYS A 145 6.18 -17.54 9.20
N THR A 146 7.02 -17.03 10.09
CA THR A 146 8.31 -16.43 9.73
C THR A 146 9.32 -17.50 9.30
N GLY A 147 10.38 -17.09 8.59
CA GLY A 147 11.48 -17.98 8.20
C GLY A 147 11.16 -18.98 7.09
N LEU A 148 10.08 -18.79 6.33
CA LEU A 148 9.83 -19.58 5.11
C LEU A 148 10.66 -18.99 3.97
N ASN A 149 11.89 -19.47 3.85
CA ASN A 149 12.92 -18.91 2.99
C ASN A 149 12.90 -19.47 1.57
N TYR A 150 13.51 -18.73 0.63
CA TYR A 150 13.79 -19.17 -0.75
C TYR A 150 12.55 -19.56 -1.56
N ILE A 151 11.46 -18.81 -1.40
CA ILE A 151 10.24 -18.98 -2.17
C ILE A 151 10.34 -18.11 -3.43
N THR A 152 9.98 -18.67 -4.57
CA THR A 152 9.83 -17.92 -5.82
C THR A 152 8.37 -17.83 -6.21
N VAL A 153 7.89 -16.60 -6.40
CA VAL A 153 6.55 -16.27 -6.90
C VAL A 153 6.71 -15.62 -8.27
N ARG A 154 6.13 -16.25 -9.30
CA ARG A 154 6.37 -15.84 -10.69
C ARG A 154 5.13 -15.95 -11.56
N GLY A 155 4.85 -14.89 -12.34
CA GLY A 155 3.91 -14.94 -13.46
C GLY A 155 2.44 -14.94 -13.04
N PHE A 156 2.12 -14.42 -11.87
CA PHE A 156 0.74 -14.24 -11.40
C PHE A 156 0.28 -12.80 -11.57
N GLU A 157 -0.98 -12.61 -11.86
CA GLU A 157 -1.69 -11.39 -11.52
C GLU A 157 -2.24 -11.54 -10.11
N MET A 158 -1.99 -10.55 -9.24
CA MET A 158 -2.49 -10.53 -7.86
C MET A 158 -3.10 -9.17 -7.56
N ALA A 159 -4.37 -9.17 -7.10
CA ALA A 159 -5.14 -7.93 -7.00
C ALA A 159 -6.13 -7.88 -5.85
N GLN A 160 -6.58 -6.66 -5.52
CA GLN A 160 -7.80 -6.37 -4.76
C GLN A 160 -7.77 -6.88 -3.31
N ALA A 161 -6.62 -6.79 -2.65
CA ALA A 161 -6.49 -7.21 -1.26
C ALA A 161 -6.72 -6.03 -0.29
N ALA A 162 -7.50 -6.30 0.77
CA ALA A 162 -7.78 -5.37 1.86
C ALA A 162 -6.64 -5.35 2.89
N CYS A 163 -5.39 -5.12 2.44
CA CYS A 163 -4.25 -5.09 3.34
C CYS A 163 -4.25 -3.81 4.20
N PRO A 164 -3.87 -3.91 5.49
CA PRO A 164 -3.86 -2.78 6.40
C PRO A 164 -2.71 -1.81 6.11
N TRP A 165 -2.82 -0.62 6.71
CA TRP A 165 -1.74 0.36 6.76
C TRP A 165 -0.47 -0.25 7.38
N ALA A 166 0.66 -0.02 6.73
CA ALA A 166 1.92 -0.71 7.01
C ALA A 166 3.07 0.26 7.38
N PRO A 167 3.00 0.93 8.53
CA PRO A 167 4.10 1.76 9.02
C PRO A 167 5.23 0.89 9.62
N PRO A 168 6.41 1.47 9.92
CA PRO A 168 7.51 0.71 10.51
C PRO A 168 7.23 0.19 11.93
N THR A 169 6.18 0.68 12.58
CA THR A 169 5.75 0.26 13.93
C THR A 169 4.64 -0.78 13.92
N ALA A 170 4.27 -1.33 12.76
CA ALA A 170 3.24 -2.35 12.65
C ALA A 170 3.69 -3.53 11.78
N ASN A 171 2.94 -4.62 11.85
CA ASN A 171 3.10 -5.70 10.89
C ASN A 171 2.80 -5.20 9.48
N GLN A 172 3.58 -5.63 8.50
CA GLN A 172 3.48 -5.18 7.11
C GLN A 172 3.13 -6.35 6.19
N PRO A 173 1.88 -6.83 6.16
CA PRO A 173 1.53 -8.00 5.35
C PRO A 173 1.62 -7.75 3.84
N GLY A 174 1.15 -6.61 3.33
CA GLY A 174 1.00 -6.34 1.91
C GLY A 174 -0.01 -7.26 1.20
N LEU A 175 -0.24 -7.02 -0.08
CA LEU A 175 -0.97 -7.93 -0.96
C LEU A 175 -0.19 -9.25 -1.14
N ILE A 176 1.13 -9.14 -1.36
CA ILE A 176 2.10 -10.22 -1.24
C ILE A 176 3.21 -9.80 -0.29
N GLY A 177 3.68 -10.71 0.58
CA GLY A 177 4.75 -10.39 1.52
C GLY A 177 5.57 -11.58 1.96
N CYS A 178 6.84 -11.29 2.34
CA CYS A 178 7.82 -12.31 2.72
C CYS A 178 7.72 -12.73 4.20
N ASN A 179 7.07 -11.94 5.05
CA ASN A 179 6.87 -12.17 6.49
C ASN A 179 8.16 -12.62 7.23
N TRP A 180 9.17 -11.76 7.33
CA TRP A 180 10.42 -12.02 8.03
C TRP A 180 11.12 -13.31 7.56
N ALA A 181 11.49 -13.33 6.29
CA ALA A 181 12.13 -14.45 5.61
C ALA A 181 13.35 -14.00 4.82
N LYS A 182 14.04 -14.96 4.19
CA LYS A 182 15.23 -14.72 3.40
C LYS A 182 15.08 -15.25 1.97
N GLY A 183 15.65 -14.50 1.03
CA GLY A 183 15.93 -14.98 -0.33
C GLY A 183 14.69 -15.26 -1.19
N TRP A 184 13.60 -14.53 -0.98
CA TRP A 184 12.45 -14.62 -1.87
C TRP A 184 12.76 -14.00 -3.22
N VAL A 185 12.15 -14.56 -4.26
CA VAL A 185 12.13 -13.99 -5.62
C VAL A 185 10.68 -13.72 -6.00
N ILE A 186 10.35 -12.44 -6.29
CA ILE A 186 9.04 -12.04 -6.81
C ILE A 186 9.30 -11.44 -8.19
N GLU A 187 8.83 -12.11 -9.24
CA GLU A 187 9.17 -11.71 -10.59
C GLU A 187 8.08 -11.96 -11.63
N ASN A 188 8.03 -11.11 -12.65
CA ASN A 188 7.11 -11.22 -13.77
C ASN A 188 5.65 -11.31 -13.32
N CYS A 189 5.31 -10.59 -12.25
CA CYS A 189 3.96 -10.52 -11.70
C CYS A 189 3.33 -9.17 -12.03
N ASP A 190 1.98 -9.17 -12.13
CA ASP A 190 1.15 -7.99 -12.15
C ASP A 190 0.50 -7.85 -10.77
N ILE A 191 0.76 -6.73 -10.05
CA ILE A 191 0.37 -6.57 -8.64
C ILE A 191 -0.32 -5.22 -8.49
N HIS A 192 -1.62 -5.25 -8.19
CA HIS A 192 -2.40 -4.02 -8.23
C HIS A 192 -3.61 -4.00 -7.28
N ASP A 193 -4.21 -2.83 -7.13
CA ASP A 193 -5.42 -2.60 -6.32
C ASP A 193 -5.29 -3.14 -4.88
N ALA A 194 -4.11 -2.98 -4.29
CA ALA A 194 -3.94 -3.20 -2.86
C ALA A 194 -4.49 -2.02 -2.08
N LYS A 195 -5.33 -2.23 -1.06
CA LYS A 195 -5.82 -1.10 -0.24
C LYS A 195 -4.68 -0.26 0.29
N CYS A 196 -3.59 -0.88 0.76
CA CYS A 196 -2.39 -0.19 1.19
C CYS A 196 -1.17 -0.59 0.36
N VAL A 197 -0.62 -1.78 0.54
CA VAL A 197 0.71 -2.16 0.05
C VAL A 197 0.65 -3.29 -0.96
N GLY A 198 1.33 -3.12 -2.09
CA GLY A 198 1.52 -4.19 -3.08
C GLY A 198 2.44 -5.29 -2.56
N ILE A 199 3.75 -5.03 -2.49
CA ILE A 199 4.75 -5.99 -2.03
C ILE A 199 5.32 -5.56 -0.67
N SER A 200 5.36 -6.49 0.30
CA SER A 200 6.07 -6.31 1.56
C SER A 200 7.32 -7.17 1.63
N LEU A 201 8.47 -6.54 1.86
CA LEU A 201 9.75 -7.23 2.10
C LEU A 201 9.91 -7.66 3.56
N GLY A 202 8.91 -7.36 4.37
CA GLY A 202 8.76 -7.89 5.71
C GLY A 202 9.20 -6.96 6.83
N LYS A 203 8.53 -7.19 7.93
CA LYS A 203 8.85 -6.73 9.27
C LYS A 203 8.42 -7.84 10.22
N GLU A 204 9.22 -8.11 11.22
CA GLU A 204 8.87 -9.11 12.24
C GLU A 204 7.74 -8.59 13.12
N GLY A 205 6.63 -9.33 13.19
CA GLY A 205 5.36 -8.86 13.78
C GLY A 205 5.42 -8.60 15.28
N SER A 206 6.31 -9.27 16.02
CA SER A 206 6.47 -9.06 17.48
C SER A 206 7.16 -7.73 17.81
N THR A 207 7.78 -7.05 16.82
CA THR A 207 8.55 -5.83 17.04
C THR A 207 7.70 -4.55 17.04
N GLY A 208 6.37 -4.63 17.11
CA GLY A 208 5.48 -3.47 17.21
C GLY A 208 4.15 -3.67 16.50
N ASP A 209 3.14 -2.90 16.91
CA ASP A 209 1.80 -2.96 16.35
C ASP A 209 1.02 -1.65 16.57
N ASN A 210 1.46 -0.57 15.91
CA ASN A 210 0.81 0.75 15.98
C ASN A 210 0.63 1.28 17.42
N TYR A 211 1.62 1.10 18.28
CA TYR A 211 1.50 1.41 19.70
C TYR A 211 1.32 2.91 19.99
N TYR A 212 1.82 3.78 19.14
CA TYR A 212 1.58 5.21 19.26
C TYR A 212 0.10 5.55 19.07
N THR A 213 -0.49 5.09 17.99
CA THR A 213 -1.93 5.27 17.72
C THR A 213 -2.80 4.62 18.79
N LYS A 214 -2.44 3.41 19.25
CA LYS A 214 -3.24 2.67 20.23
C LYS A 214 -3.19 3.25 21.64
N TRP A 215 -2.01 3.68 22.09
CA TRP A 215 -1.80 3.99 23.51
C TRP A 215 -1.33 5.42 23.77
N ASN A 216 -0.78 6.11 22.78
CA ASN A 216 -0.27 7.49 22.90
C ASN A 216 0.59 7.74 24.16
N ILE A 217 1.36 6.73 24.59
CA ILE A 217 2.22 6.80 25.79
C ILE A 217 3.55 7.48 25.47
N LYS A 218 4.07 7.24 24.26
CA LYS A 218 5.31 7.84 23.72
C LYS A 218 5.19 7.98 22.21
N SER A 219 6.07 8.77 21.60
CA SER A 219 5.98 9.03 20.15
C SER A 219 6.21 7.78 19.31
N GLY A 220 5.70 7.75 18.09
CA GLY A 220 5.94 6.70 17.10
C GLY A 220 7.43 6.45 16.83
N TYR A 221 8.26 7.50 16.88
CA TYR A 221 9.71 7.40 16.72
C TYR A 221 10.37 6.54 17.80
N HIS A 222 9.94 6.64 19.04
CA HIS A 222 10.43 5.77 20.12
C HIS A 222 10.04 4.31 19.89
N TYR A 223 8.80 4.05 19.51
CA TYR A 223 8.36 2.69 19.19
C TYR A 223 9.08 2.11 17.99
N GLN A 224 9.38 2.93 16.97
CA GLN A 224 10.17 2.49 15.81
C GLN A 224 11.59 2.07 16.26
N MET A 225 12.27 2.87 17.09
CA MET A 225 13.58 2.50 17.60
C MET A 225 13.55 1.25 18.46
N GLU A 226 12.55 1.09 19.31
CA GLU A 226 12.36 -0.14 20.09
C GLU A 226 12.18 -1.37 19.21
N SER A 227 11.43 -1.24 18.09
CA SER A 227 11.26 -2.35 17.15
C SER A 227 12.61 -2.79 16.54
N VAL A 228 13.51 -1.86 16.26
CA VAL A 228 14.87 -2.17 15.78
C VAL A 228 15.69 -2.92 16.83
N PHE A 229 15.65 -2.49 18.11
CA PHE A 229 16.34 -3.19 19.17
C PHE A 229 15.77 -4.61 19.41
N LEU A 230 14.44 -4.76 19.37
CA LEU A 230 13.79 -6.06 19.47
C LEU A 230 14.20 -6.97 18.31
N ALA A 231 14.18 -6.47 17.08
CA ALA A 231 14.60 -7.22 15.90
C ALA A 231 16.05 -7.69 16.01
N SER A 232 16.95 -6.86 16.52
CA SER A 232 18.35 -7.23 16.78
C SER A 232 18.44 -8.37 17.80
N HIS A 233 17.58 -8.36 18.83
CA HIS A 233 17.52 -9.43 19.84
C HIS A 233 17.00 -10.75 19.28
N ILE A 234 16.00 -10.72 18.40
CA ILE A 234 15.45 -11.94 17.77
C ILE A 234 16.28 -12.43 16.57
N GLY A 235 17.34 -11.74 16.20
CA GLY A 235 18.31 -12.16 15.20
C GLY A 235 18.14 -11.49 13.83
N TRP A 236 18.06 -10.17 13.80
CA TRP A 236 18.15 -9.41 12.58
C TRP A 236 19.56 -9.48 11.99
N GLY A 237 19.70 -10.15 10.86
CA GLY A 237 21.00 -10.34 10.20
C GLY A 237 20.90 -11.07 8.86
N LYS A 238 21.93 -10.91 8.04
CA LYS A 238 22.02 -11.39 6.65
C LYS A 238 21.83 -12.91 6.51
N GLU A 239 22.17 -13.67 7.53
CA GLU A 239 22.04 -15.13 7.52
C GLU A 239 20.58 -15.57 7.63
N ARG A 240 19.71 -14.73 8.16
CA ARG A 240 18.32 -15.07 8.53
C ARG A 240 17.26 -14.43 7.67
N ILE A 241 17.46 -13.18 7.25
CA ILE A 241 16.43 -12.38 6.56
C ILE A 241 17.02 -11.59 5.39
N GLY A 242 16.14 -11.02 4.59
CA GLY A 242 16.51 -10.15 3.48
C GLY A 242 17.02 -10.89 2.25
N SER A 243 17.86 -10.25 1.47
CA SER A 243 18.39 -10.77 0.22
C SER A 243 17.30 -11.19 -0.78
N HIS A 244 16.22 -10.46 -0.82
CA HIS A 244 15.11 -10.67 -1.75
C HIS A 244 15.44 -10.13 -3.13
N ILE A 245 14.87 -10.72 -4.16
CA ILE A 245 14.95 -10.27 -5.56
C ILE A 245 13.55 -9.91 -6.02
N ILE A 246 13.33 -8.63 -6.32
CA ILE A 246 12.04 -8.12 -6.80
C ILE A 246 12.27 -7.52 -8.19
N ARG A 247 11.82 -8.22 -9.23
CA ARG A 247 12.15 -7.82 -10.60
C ARG A 247 11.09 -8.10 -11.64
N ASN A 248 11.10 -7.28 -12.69
CA ASN A 248 10.24 -7.45 -13.86
C ASN A 248 8.75 -7.50 -13.49
N ASN A 249 8.33 -6.81 -12.44
CA ASN A 249 6.94 -6.74 -12.02
C ASN A 249 6.32 -5.43 -12.54
N TYR A 250 5.02 -5.48 -12.78
CA TYR A 250 4.17 -4.31 -12.93
C TYR A 250 3.41 -4.12 -11.62
N ILE A 251 3.65 -3.01 -10.91
CA ILE A 251 3.08 -2.74 -9.58
C ILE A 251 2.34 -1.42 -9.64
N HIS A 252 1.03 -1.44 -9.44
CA HIS A 252 0.25 -0.23 -9.68
C HIS A 252 -1.04 -0.15 -8.85
N ASP A 253 -1.61 1.06 -8.79
CA ASP A 253 -2.90 1.34 -8.14
C ASP A 253 -2.98 0.85 -6.67
N CYS A 254 -1.87 0.96 -5.93
CA CYS A 254 -1.83 0.64 -4.50
C CYS A 254 -2.00 1.93 -3.67
N GLY A 255 -2.79 1.86 -2.60
CA GLY A 255 -3.17 3.06 -1.85
C GLY A 255 -2.05 3.67 -1.02
N GLN A 256 -1.10 2.88 -0.52
CA GLN A 256 0.01 3.36 0.32
C GLN A 256 1.37 3.24 -0.37
N ALA A 257 1.77 2.03 -0.71
CA ALA A 257 3.09 1.79 -1.29
C ALA A 257 3.07 0.66 -2.31
N GLY A 258 3.89 0.78 -3.35
CA GLY A 258 4.15 -0.31 -4.27
C GLY A 258 4.98 -1.40 -3.59
N ILE A 259 6.10 -1.01 -2.99
CA ILE A 259 6.99 -1.88 -2.22
C ILE A 259 7.28 -1.24 -0.87
N VAL A 260 7.05 -1.98 0.23
CA VAL A 260 7.39 -1.55 1.59
C VAL A 260 8.36 -2.52 2.24
N GLY A 261 9.15 -2.05 3.18
CA GLY A 261 9.99 -2.90 4.02
C GLY A 261 10.52 -2.15 5.23
N HIS A 262 10.59 -2.87 6.36
CA HIS A 262 11.29 -2.38 7.54
C HIS A 262 12.15 -3.52 8.11
N MET A 263 13.47 -3.37 8.03
CA MET A 263 14.47 -4.36 8.45
C MET A 263 14.50 -5.64 7.59
N GLY A 264 13.36 -6.16 7.15
CA GLY A 264 13.27 -7.34 6.29
C GLY A 264 13.80 -7.10 4.87
N CYS A 265 13.95 -5.85 4.45
CA CYS A 265 14.44 -5.48 3.12
C CYS A 265 15.97 -5.53 2.96
N ILE A 266 16.75 -5.77 4.02
CA ILE A 266 18.21 -5.72 3.97
C ILE A 266 18.80 -6.61 2.88
N PHE A 267 19.86 -6.15 2.20
CA PHE A 267 20.60 -6.86 1.16
C PHE A 267 19.76 -7.28 -0.06
N SER A 268 18.59 -6.67 -0.24
CA SER A 268 17.69 -6.99 -1.36
C SER A 268 18.03 -6.23 -2.62
N ASP A 269 17.57 -6.78 -3.75
CA ASP A 269 17.77 -6.25 -5.09
C ASP A 269 16.44 -6.01 -5.78
N ILE A 270 16.15 -4.74 -6.12
CA ILE A 270 14.86 -4.27 -6.65
C ILE A 270 15.13 -3.64 -8.01
N TYR A 271 14.77 -4.33 -9.10
CA TYR A 271 15.15 -3.85 -10.43
C TYR A 271 14.20 -4.28 -11.56
N HIS A 272 14.25 -3.52 -12.66
CA HIS A 272 13.43 -3.74 -13.85
C HIS A 272 11.92 -3.79 -13.54
N ASN A 273 11.44 -3.12 -12.49
CA ASN A 273 10.03 -3.03 -12.21
C ASN A 273 9.46 -1.74 -12.82
N GLU A 274 8.22 -1.80 -13.25
CA GLU A 274 7.39 -0.63 -13.48
C GLU A 274 6.48 -0.43 -12.27
N ILE A 275 6.56 0.75 -11.63
CA ILE A 275 5.81 1.08 -10.42
C ILE A 275 5.07 2.37 -10.66
N CYS A 276 3.75 2.35 -10.62
CA CYS A 276 2.98 3.55 -10.94
C CYS A 276 1.64 3.67 -10.22
N ARG A 277 1.11 4.90 -10.22
CA ARG A 277 -0.18 5.24 -9.62
C ARG A 277 -0.31 4.79 -8.15
N ILE A 278 0.77 5.04 -7.37
CA ILE A 278 0.81 4.71 -5.96
C ILE A 278 0.38 5.94 -5.15
N GLY A 279 -0.62 5.74 -4.27
CA GLY A 279 -1.18 6.79 -3.43
C GLY A 279 -2.04 7.81 -4.15
N THR A 280 -2.38 7.59 -5.41
CA THR A 280 -3.02 8.59 -6.29
C THR A 280 -4.55 8.59 -6.23
N LYS A 281 -5.16 7.60 -5.59
CA LYS A 281 -6.60 7.58 -5.33
C LYS A 281 -7.01 8.63 -4.27
N HIS A 282 -6.10 9.01 -3.37
CA HIS A 282 -6.30 10.05 -2.35
C HIS A 282 -7.52 9.82 -1.43
N GLU A 283 -7.85 8.60 -1.11
CA GLU A 283 -8.86 8.29 -0.08
C GLU A 283 -8.35 8.52 1.33
N PHE A 284 -7.04 8.41 1.53
CA PHE A 284 -6.34 8.68 2.77
C PHE A 284 -4.95 9.24 2.49
N TYR A 285 -4.31 9.75 3.53
CA TYR A 285 -2.95 10.25 3.46
C TYR A 285 -2.19 9.97 4.75
N GLY A 286 -0.90 9.68 4.62
CA GLY A 286 0.01 9.48 5.75
C GLY A 286 1.47 9.60 5.33
N HIS A 287 2.35 9.62 6.33
CA HIS A 287 3.79 9.82 6.13
C HIS A 287 4.56 8.52 5.80
N GLU A 288 3.88 7.55 5.18
CA GLU A 288 4.46 6.26 4.81
C GLU A 288 4.08 5.85 3.37
N MET A 289 3.87 6.84 2.49
CA MET A 289 3.39 6.61 1.12
C MET A 289 4.49 6.87 0.09
N ALA A 290 4.79 5.85 -0.74
CA ALA A 290 5.69 5.99 -1.89
C ALA A 290 5.59 4.79 -2.84
N GLY A 291 6.09 4.91 -4.06
CA GLY A 291 6.32 3.78 -4.96
C GLY A 291 7.19 2.70 -4.29
N ILE A 292 8.33 3.12 -3.73
CA ILE A 292 9.19 2.27 -2.89
C ILE A 292 9.42 3.01 -1.56
N LYS A 293 8.97 2.42 -0.44
CA LYS A 293 9.13 2.97 0.90
C LYS A 293 9.89 2.01 1.81
N LEU A 294 11.13 2.33 2.14
CA LEU A 294 11.97 1.45 2.95
C LEU A 294 12.52 2.15 4.19
N HIS A 295 12.39 1.48 5.34
CA HIS A 295 13.11 1.76 6.56
C HIS A 295 14.21 0.72 6.79
N ALA A 296 15.30 1.11 7.38
CA ALA A 296 16.47 0.25 7.61
C ALA A 296 16.92 -0.48 6.32
N ALA A 297 16.96 0.26 5.22
CA ALA A 297 17.49 -0.20 3.95
C ALA A 297 19.01 -0.29 4.02
N ILE A 298 19.51 -1.46 4.40
CA ILE A 298 20.96 -1.72 4.53
C ILE A 298 21.43 -2.53 3.33
N ASP A 299 22.41 -1.99 2.60
CA ASP A 299 22.98 -2.62 1.39
C ASP A 299 21.92 -3.07 0.36
N VAL A 300 20.85 -2.28 0.22
CA VAL A 300 19.80 -2.52 -0.77
C VAL A 300 20.23 -1.92 -2.12
N GLN A 301 19.95 -2.64 -3.21
CA GLN A 301 20.15 -2.16 -4.56
C GLN A 301 18.78 -1.83 -5.18
N ILE A 302 18.59 -0.59 -5.67
CA ILE A 302 17.36 -0.14 -6.35
C ILE A 302 17.80 0.42 -7.70
N HIS A 303 17.57 -0.35 -8.77
CA HIS A 303 18.11 0.07 -10.06
C HIS A 303 17.25 -0.35 -11.26
N GLU A 304 17.37 0.42 -12.32
CA GLU A 304 16.71 0.10 -13.61
C GLU A 304 15.19 -0.04 -13.49
N ASN A 305 14.56 0.67 -12.55
CA ASN A 305 13.11 0.72 -12.43
C ASN A 305 12.55 1.94 -13.16
N TYR A 306 11.30 1.84 -13.62
CA TYR A 306 10.50 2.95 -14.08
C TYR A 306 9.42 3.26 -13.04
N ILE A 307 9.52 4.43 -12.39
CA ILE A 307 8.65 4.81 -11.27
C ILE A 307 7.93 6.10 -11.63
N HIS A 308 6.61 6.05 -11.79
CA HIS A 308 5.88 7.19 -12.33
C HIS A 308 4.45 7.34 -11.80
N HIS A 309 3.94 8.58 -11.84
CA HIS A 309 2.59 8.91 -11.37
C HIS A 309 2.33 8.44 -9.93
N CYS A 310 3.31 8.57 -9.06
CA CYS A 310 3.20 8.27 -7.64
C CYS A 310 3.14 9.56 -6.82
N THR A 311 2.50 9.53 -5.66
CA THR A 311 2.57 10.63 -4.69
C THR A 311 4.03 10.91 -4.29
N LEU A 312 4.83 9.88 -4.12
CA LEU A 312 6.28 9.94 -3.99
C LEU A 312 6.89 8.71 -4.68
N GLY A 313 7.97 8.86 -5.42
CA GLY A 313 8.60 7.76 -6.15
C GLY A 313 9.34 6.79 -5.24
N THR A 314 10.47 7.18 -4.69
CA THR A 314 11.26 6.37 -3.74
C THR A 314 11.57 7.16 -2.48
N TRP A 315 11.28 6.55 -1.33
CA TRP A 315 11.59 7.12 -0.03
C TRP A 315 12.44 6.15 0.81
N LEU A 316 13.70 6.51 1.03
CA LEU A 316 14.59 5.85 1.98
C LEU A 316 14.52 6.59 3.30
N ASP A 317 14.03 5.92 4.30
CA ASP A 317 13.78 6.49 5.60
C ASP A 317 14.73 5.87 6.67
N TRP A 318 14.54 6.18 7.90
CA TRP A 318 15.41 5.86 9.03
C TRP A 318 16.26 4.59 8.86
N GLN A 319 17.53 4.69 9.26
CA GLN A 319 18.56 3.65 9.24
C GLN A 319 19.01 3.18 7.84
N ALA A 320 18.68 3.86 6.77
CA ALA A 320 19.24 3.54 5.47
C ALA A 320 20.75 3.74 5.48
N GLN A 321 21.50 2.77 4.93
CA GLN A 321 22.97 2.83 4.78
C GLN A 321 23.46 1.80 3.77
N GLY A 322 24.53 2.11 3.05
CA GLY A 322 25.07 1.23 2.01
C GLY A 322 24.16 1.05 0.81
N THR A 323 22.99 1.67 0.80
CA THR A 323 21.99 1.53 -0.26
C THR A 323 22.45 2.29 -1.50
N HIS A 324 22.28 1.65 -2.66
CA HIS A 324 22.59 2.23 -3.95
C HIS A 324 21.34 2.35 -4.81
N VAL A 325 21.05 3.57 -5.27
CA VAL A 325 19.92 3.90 -6.14
C VAL A 325 20.44 4.39 -7.47
N SER A 326 20.32 3.60 -8.53
CA SER A 326 20.95 3.93 -9.81
C SER A 326 20.14 3.51 -11.04
N ARG A 327 20.32 4.24 -12.14
CA ARG A 327 19.73 3.92 -13.44
C ARG A 327 18.20 3.76 -13.43
N ASN A 328 17.51 4.42 -12.48
CA ASN A 328 16.06 4.49 -12.46
C ASN A 328 15.57 5.70 -13.27
N ILE A 329 14.37 5.59 -13.78
CA ILE A 329 13.62 6.71 -14.38
C ILE A 329 12.46 7.05 -13.44
N TYR A 330 12.42 8.28 -12.98
CA TYR A 330 11.33 8.85 -12.20
C TYR A 330 10.59 9.87 -13.06
N ASP A 331 9.28 9.68 -13.23
CA ASP A 331 8.53 10.51 -14.15
C ASP A 331 7.12 10.84 -13.61
N HIS A 332 6.69 12.08 -13.75
CA HIS A 332 5.37 12.54 -13.33
C HIS A 332 4.98 12.17 -11.89
N ASN A 333 5.94 12.00 -10.98
CA ASN A 333 5.64 11.87 -9.56
C ASN A 333 5.41 13.26 -8.95
N ASN A 334 4.62 13.35 -7.89
CA ASN A 334 4.55 14.60 -7.15
C ASN A 334 5.91 14.93 -6.51
N ARG A 335 6.63 13.92 -6.06
CA ARG A 335 8.03 13.98 -5.61
C ARG A 335 8.76 12.71 -6.08
N ASP A 336 9.90 12.84 -6.73
CA ASP A 336 10.59 11.67 -7.28
C ASP A 336 11.36 10.87 -6.23
N PHE A 337 12.09 11.55 -5.35
CA PHE A 337 12.98 10.90 -4.41
C PHE A 337 13.05 11.65 -3.08
N MET A 338 13.10 10.91 -1.99
CA MET A 338 13.33 11.44 -0.65
C MET A 338 14.23 10.49 0.14
N ILE A 339 15.15 11.06 0.91
CA ILE A 339 16.01 10.34 1.84
C ILE A 339 16.12 11.13 3.13
N GLU A 340 15.94 10.46 4.26
CA GLU A 340 16.04 11.11 5.56
C GLU A 340 16.56 10.18 6.66
N VAL A 341 17.16 10.78 7.68
CA VAL A 341 17.64 10.10 8.89
C VAL A 341 18.46 8.83 8.60
N THR A 342 19.38 8.93 7.65
CA THR A 342 20.29 7.83 7.30
C THR A 342 21.35 7.65 8.39
N HIS A 343 21.82 6.42 8.57
CA HIS A 343 22.90 6.08 9.49
C HIS A 343 24.25 5.84 8.83
N GLY A 344 24.30 5.91 7.52
CA GLY A 344 25.51 5.75 6.74
C GLY A 344 25.34 6.28 5.32
N PRO A 345 26.38 6.22 4.51
CA PRO A 345 26.31 6.74 3.14
C PRO A 345 25.32 5.94 2.31
N CYS A 346 24.60 6.65 1.46
CA CYS A 346 23.80 6.08 0.37
C CYS A 346 24.29 6.71 -0.93
N LEU A 347 24.43 5.89 -1.98
CA LEU A 347 24.82 6.37 -3.31
C LEU A 347 23.58 6.51 -4.19
N VAL A 348 23.43 7.68 -4.80
CA VAL A 348 22.35 7.98 -5.75
C VAL A 348 22.98 8.52 -7.02
N ASP A 349 23.03 7.70 -8.07
CA ASP A 349 23.72 8.09 -9.30
C ASP A 349 23.02 7.57 -10.57
N ASN A 350 23.34 8.15 -11.71
CA ASN A 350 22.85 7.73 -13.03
C ASN A 350 21.31 7.61 -13.16
N ASN A 351 20.53 8.30 -12.33
CA ASN A 351 19.07 8.33 -12.42
C ASN A 351 18.60 9.48 -13.30
N ILE A 352 17.42 9.33 -13.85
CA ILE A 352 16.68 10.41 -14.55
C ILE A 352 15.50 10.83 -13.67
N PHE A 353 15.46 12.08 -13.28
CA PHE A 353 14.39 12.70 -12.52
C PHE A 353 13.73 13.78 -13.38
N THR A 354 12.43 13.67 -13.61
CA THR A 354 11.72 14.62 -14.49
C THR A 354 10.71 15.50 -13.75
N SER A 355 10.32 15.12 -12.53
CA SER A 355 9.32 15.85 -11.77
C SER A 355 9.88 17.13 -11.16
N PRO A 356 9.07 18.22 -10.99
CA PRO A 356 9.58 19.54 -10.60
C PRO A 356 10.16 19.58 -9.17
N TYR A 357 9.91 18.57 -8.36
CA TYR A 357 10.42 18.48 -6.98
C TYR A 357 11.17 17.18 -6.78
N THR A 358 12.15 17.00 -7.60
CA THR A 358 12.89 15.79 -7.81
C THR A 358 13.54 15.23 -6.55
N PHE A 359 14.02 16.14 -5.69
CA PHE A 359 14.89 15.75 -4.59
C PHE A 359 14.51 16.49 -3.31
N ASP A 360 14.27 15.74 -2.25
CA ASP A 360 14.04 16.27 -0.93
C ASP A 360 14.99 15.62 0.06
N ASN A 361 15.66 16.44 0.82
CA ASN A 361 16.61 16.01 1.81
C ASN A 361 16.15 16.49 3.18
N ALA A 362 15.75 15.59 4.05
CA ALA A 362 15.47 15.94 5.43
C ALA A 362 16.79 16.16 6.20
N ALA A 363 16.80 17.21 6.95
CA ALA A 363 18.02 17.84 7.52
C ALA A 363 18.74 17.03 8.60
N GLN A 364 18.45 15.76 8.82
CA GLN A 364 19.02 15.02 9.96
C GLN A 364 19.94 13.89 9.50
N GLY A 365 21.21 14.23 9.30
CA GLY A 365 22.28 13.26 9.14
C GLY A 365 22.36 12.60 7.77
N THR A 366 21.73 13.16 6.76
CA THR A 366 21.82 12.64 5.39
C THR A 366 23.04 13.21 4.69
N ALA A 367 23.89 12.35 4.18
CA ALA A 367 25.00 12.72 3.32
C ALA A 367 24.79 12.17 1.91
N PHE A 368 24.85 13.03 0.92
CA PHE A 368 24.90 12.68 -0.50
C PHE A 368 26.34 12.72 -0.98
N VAL A 369 26.73 11.67 -1.67
CA VAL A 369 28.03 11.60 -2.34
C VAL A 369 27.83 11.28 -3.80
#